data_28554911c43eb74ec5238f83ff5c3a6a
#
_entry.id   28554911c43eb74ec5238f83ff5c3a6a
#
_cell.length_a   1.000
_cell.length_b   1.000
_cell.length_c   1.000
_cell.angle_alpha   90.00
_cell.angle_beta   90.00
_cell.angle_gamma   90.00
#
_symmetry.space_group_name_H-M   'P 1'
#
loop_
_entity.id
_entity.type
_entity.pdbx_description
1 polymer ?
#
loop_
_entity_poly.entity_id
_entity_poly.type
_entity_poly.pdbx_seq_one_letter_code
_entity_poly.pdbx_strand_id
1 'polypeptide(L)'
;MLAKLLTNVVLIAGLAVGGVTYLDYKSKKSDALAASQQTTIKEQNISARQNRPTIKTTKSASAVSIPKDPRSGQYHYKGRVNSGYVDFLVDTGASAVALTETDARKAGLRTSELKYNVPISTAGGRNYAARVTLDRVALGGIMLRDVEALIVREGLETSLLGMTWLGQLQEVKATPNALLLRY
;
A
#
# COMPACT_ATOMS: atom_id res chain seq x y z
N MET A 1 -20.81 -90.74 -21.63
CA MET A 1 -20.38 -89.81 -20.58
C MET A 1 -19.43 -88.71 -21.10
N LEU A 2 -18.68 -88.88 -22.14
CA LEU A 2 -17.71 -87.85 -22.66
C LEU A 2 -18.39 -86.63 -23.26
N ALA A 3 -19.55 -86.73 -23.90
CA ALA A 3 -20.25 -85.62 -24.55
C ALA A 3 -20.80 -84.57 -23.56
N LYS A 4 -21.22 -84.97 -22.36
CA LYS A 4 -21.67 -84.03 -21.31
C LYS A 4 -20.52 -83.26 -20.65
N LEU A 5 -19.29 -83.82 -20.59
CA LEU A 5 -18.13 -83.14 -20.03
C LEU A 5 -17.61 -82.03 -20.93
N LEU A 6 -17.63 -82.27 -22.27
CA LEU A 6 -17.21 -81.27 -23.26
C LEU A 6 -18.16 -80.07 -23.31
N THR A 7 -19.47 -80.29 -23.15
CA THR A 7 -20.47 -79.17 -23.15
C THR A 7 -20.29 -78.27 -21.95
N ASN A 8 -20.02 -78.81 -20.77
CA ASN A 8 -19.80 -77.97 -19.57
C ASN A 8 -18.48 -77.17 -19.62
N VAL A 9 -17.45 -77.70 -20.21
CA VAL A 9 -16.14 -76.98 -20.36
C VAL A 9 -16.29 -75.77 -21.29
N VAL A 10 -17.02 -75.90 -22.41
CA VAL A 10 -17.25 -74.79 -23.35
C VAL A 10 -18.11 -73.69 -22.71
N LEU A 11 -19.08 -74.05 -21.89
CA LEU A 11 -19.99 -73.08 -21.23
C LEU A 11 -19.26 -72.29 -20.14
N ILE A 12 -18.35 -72.88 -19.38
CA ILE A 12 -17.54 -72.22 -18.40
C ILE A 12 -16.50 -71.30 -19.05
N ALA A 13 -15.87 -71.70 -20.15
CA ALA A 13 -14.93 -70.88 -20.90
C ALA A 13 -15.62 -69.65 -21.53
N GLY A 14 -16.83 -69.78 -22.05
CA GLY A 14 -17.61 -68.65 -22.61
C GLY A 14 -17.99 -67.61 -21.58
N LEU A 15 -18.37 -68.03 -20.36
CA LEU A 15 -18.68 -67.10 -19.25
C LEU A 15 -17.44 -66.36 -18.72
N ALA A 16 -16.26 -67.01 -18.70
CA ALA A 16 -15.03 -66.36 -18.24
C ALA A 16 -14.57 -65.29 -19.23
N VAL A 17 -14.60 -65.53 -20.54
CA VAL A 17 -14.21 -64.54 -21.55
C VAL A 17 -15.22 -63.37 -21.63
N GLY A 18 -16.52 -63.65 -21.57
CA GLY A 18 -17.55 -62.60 -21.56
C GLY A 18 -17.53 -61.70 -20.32
N GLY A 19 -17.23 -62.29 -19.17
CA GLY A 19 -17.10 -61.56 -17.90
C GLY A 19 -15.91 -60.60 -17.88
N VAL A 20 -14.74 -61.00 -18.39
CA VAL A 20 -13.57 -60.15 -18.47
C VAL A 20 -13.76 -58.96 -19.42
N THR A 21 -14.34 -59.20 -20.61
CA THR A 21 -14.61 -58.14 -21.59
C THR A 21 -15.67 -57.13 -21.09
N TYR A 22 -16.65 -57.59 -20.33
CA TYR A 22 -17.67 -56.71 -19.73
C TYR A 22 -17.10 -55.83 -18.61
N LEU A 23 -16.24 -56.38 -17.77
CA LEU A 23 -15.54 -55.63 -16.71
C LEU A 23 -14.57 -54.57 -17.26
N ASP A 24 -13.82 -54.88 -18.28
CA ASP A 24 -12.92 -53.96 -18.98
C ASP A 24 -13.71 -52.83 -19.68
N TYR A 25 -14.84 -53.13 -20.32
CA TYR A 25 -15.70 -52.10 -20.89
C TYR A 25 -16.29 -51.16 -19.84
N LYS A 26 -16.70 -51.69 -18.71
CA LYS A 26 -17.27 -50.90 -17.62
C LYS A 26 -16.22 -50.01 -16.97
N SER A 27 -14.99 -50.50 -16.74
CA SER A 27 -13.87 -49.74 -16.22
C SER A 27 -13.47 -48.59 -17.15
N LYS A 28 -13.28 -48.86 -18.45
CA LYS A 28 -12.97 -47.79 -19.42
C LYS A 28 -14.04 -46.73 -19.54
N LYS A 29 -15.33 -47.10 -19.37
CA LYS A 29 -16.45 -46.13 -19.40
C LYS A 29 -16.47 -45.24 -18.14
N SER A 30 -16.15 -45.78 -16.97
CA SER A 30 -16.07 -45.01 -15.75
C SER A 30 -14.87 -44.05 -15.75
N ASP A 31 -13.72 -44.47 -16.27
CA ASP A 31 -12.53 -43.64 -16.39
C ASP A 31 -12.73 -42.50 -17.39
N ALA A 32 -13.39 -42.76 -18.52
CA ALA A 32 -13.75 -41.72 -19.49
C ALA A 32 -14.74 -40.67 -18.94
N LEU A 33 -15.71 -41.10 -18.12
CA LEU A 33 -16.64 -40.17 -17.44
C LEU A 33 -15.96 -39.34 -16.36
N ALA A 34 -15.04 -39.95 -15.59
CA ALA A 34 -14.24 -39.24 -14.59
C ALA A 34 -13.29 -38.22 -15.23
N ALA A 35 -12.61 -38.56 -16.31
CA ALA A 35 -11.75 -37.67 -17.07
C ALA A 35 -12.50 -36.47 -17.67
N SER A 36 -13.72 -36.71 -18.24
CA SER A 36 -14.55 -35.62 -18.79
C SER A 36 -15.06 -34.66 -17.70
N GLN A 37 -15.42 -35.17 -16.54
CA GLN A 37 -15.84 -34.32 -15.40
C GLN A 37 -14.65 -33.51 -14.83
N GLN A 38 -13.46 -34.07 -14.74
CA GLN A 38 -12.27 -33.36 -14.31
C GLN A 38 -11.86 -32.24 -15.28
N THR A 39 -12.02 -32.46 -16.59
CA THR A 39 -11.76 -31.45 -17.61
C THR A 39 -12.73 -30.29 -17.49
N THR A 40 -14.04 -30.58 -17.33
CA THR A 40 -15.07 -29.56 -17.17
C THR A 40 -14.89 -28.72 -15.90
N ILE A 41 -14.51 -29.35 -14.77
CA ILE A 41 -14.21 -28.64 -13.52
C ILE A 41 -12.96 -27.76 -13.65
N LYS A 42 -11.95 -28.24 -14.39
CA LYS A 42 -10.73 -27.48 -14.65
C LYS A 42 -10.97 -26.26 -15.52
N GLU A 43 -11.76 -26.38 -16.56
CA GLU A 43 -12.15 -25.26 -17.43
C GLU A 43 -13.05 -24.25 -16.72
N GLN A 44 -14.03 -24.70 -15.90
CA GLN A 44 -14.84 -23.80 -15.08
C GLN A 44 -14.01 -23.06 -14.03
N ASN A 45 -13.03 -23.70 -13.41
CA ASN A 45 -12.13 -23.06 -12.46
C ASN A 45 -11.15 -22.08 -13.13
N ILE A 46 -10.74 -22.32 -14.37
CA ILE A 46 -9.91 -21.39 -15.14
C ILE A 46 -10.73 -20.18 -15.56
N SER A 47 -11.96 -20.38 -16.06
CA SER A 47 -12.87 -19.28 -16.43
C SER A 47 -13.30 -18.46 -15.21
N ALA A 48 -13.55 -19.09 -14.06
CA ALA A 48 -13.86 -18.39 -12.81
C ALA A 48 -12.67 -17.59 -12.25
N ARG A 49 -11.42 -18.04 -12.51
CA ARG A 49 -10.20 -17.27 -12.16
C ARG A 49 -9.96 -16.09 -13.10
N GLN A 50 -10.33 -16.22 -14.38
CA GLN A 50 -10.17 -15.13 -15.36
C GLN A 50 -11.24 -14.03 -15.20
N ASN A 51 -12.42 -14.37 -14.68
CA ASN A 51 -13.49 -13.42 -14.39
C ASN A 51 -13.52 -12.89 -12.94
N ARG A 52 -12.50 -13.22 -12.13
CA ARG A 52 -12.30 -12.49 -10.89
C ARG A 52 -11.90 -11.07 -11.30
N PRO A 53 -12.70 -10.04 -10.97
CA PRO A 53 -12.23 -8.67 -11.18
C PRO A 53 -10.92 -8.57 -10.42
N THR A 54 -9.82 -8.42 -11.14
CA THR A 54 -8.56 -7.99 -10.55
C THR A 54 -8.91 -6.64 -9.97
N ILE A 55 -9.18 -6.59 -8.66
CA ILE A 55 -9.14 -5.34 -7.93
C ILE A 55 -7.69 -4.89 -8.14
N LYS A 56 -7.47 -4.12 -9.21
CA LYS A 56 -6.34 -3.21 -9.24
C LYS A 56 -6.57 -2.37 -8.00
N THR A 57 -5.87 -2.68 -6.93
CA THR A 57 -5.66 -1.74 -5.84
C THR A 57 -4.89 -0.61 -6.50
N THR A 58 -5.61 0.26 -7.20
CA THR A 58 -5.16 1.62 -7.44
C THR A 58 -4.93 2.11 -6.02
N LYS A 59 -3.66 2.23 -5.61
CA LYS A 59 -3.29 3.10 -4.50
C LYS A 59 -4.07 4.37 -4.80
N SER A 60 -5.15 4.60 -4.07
CA SER A 60 -5.93 5.83 -4.19
C SER A 60 -4.90 6.92 -3.93
N ALA A 61 -4.55 7.67 -4.97
CA ALA A 61 -3.59 8.74 -4.83
C ALA A 61 -4.17 9.66 -3.76
N SER A 62 -3.54 9.65 -2.59
CA SER A 62 -3.96 10.52 -1.51
C SER A 62 -3.70 11.95 -1.96
N ALA A 63 -4.74 12.76 -2.03
CA ALA A 63 -4.66 14.15 -2.44
C ALA A 63 -5.17 15.07 -1.32
N VAL A 64 -4.52 16.21 -1.17
CA VAL A 64 -4.90 17.27 -0.22
C VAL A 64 -4.94 18.58 -0.97
N SER A 65 -6.00 19.35 -0.76
CA SER A 65 -6.13 20.71 -1.25
C SER A 65 -6.09 21.69 -0.07
N ILE A 66 -5.12 22.58 -0.08
CA ILE A 66 -4.90 23.58 0.94
C ILE A 66 -5.34 24.94 0.40
N PRO A 67 -6.39 25.55 0.94
CA PRO A 67 -6.83 26.85 0.46
C PRO A 67 -5.75 27.92 0.71
N LYS A 68 -5.65 28.84 -0.21
CA LYS A 68 -4.77 30.01 -0.09
C LYS A 68 -5.38 30.97 0.94
N ASP A 69 -4.59 31.39 1.92
CA ASP A 69 -5.01 32.44 2.85
C ASP A 69 -5.18 33.76 2.07
N PRO A 70 -6.37 34.36 2.08
CA PRO A 70 -6.64 35.57 1.29
C PRO A 70 -5.88 36.81 1.78
N ARG A 71 -5.40 36.82 3.02
CA ARG A 71 -4.68 37.95 3.62
C ARG A 71 -3.19 37.89 3.33
N SER A 72 -2.58 36.72 3.58
CA SER A 72 -1.12 36.53 3.43
C SER A 72 -0.74 35.99 2.07
N GLY A 73 -1.66 35.36 1.35
CA GLY A 73 -1.36 34.63 0.13
C GLY A 73 -0.64 33.31 0.33
N GLN A 74 -0.47 32.88 1.58
CA GLN A 74 0.26 31.69 2.01
C GLN A 74 -0.65 30.49 2.14
N TYR A 75 -0.06 29.30 2.35
CA TYR A 75 -0.78 28.04 2.53
C TYR A 75 -0.47 27.47 3.91
N HIS A 76 -1.46 27.47 4.79
CA HIS A 76 -1.35 26.93 6.14
C HIS A 76 -2.15 25.65 6.28
N TYR A 77 -1.60 24.67 6.99
CA TYR A 77 -2.30 23.41 7.22
C TYR A 77 -1.96 22.82 8.59
N LYS A 78 -2.99 22.38 9.32
CA LYS A 78 -2.80 21.67 10.58
C LYS A 78 -2.51 20.20 10.28
N GLY A 79 -1.25 19.82 10.37
CA GLY A 79 -0.77 18.46 10.20
C GLY A 79 -0.60 17.71 11.52
N ARG A 80 -0.47 16.41 11.46
CA ARG A 80 -0.13 15.55 12.60
C ARG A 80 1.34 15.16 12.50
N VAL A 81 2.08 15.41 13.57
CA VAL A 81 3.49 15.01 13.72
C VAL A 81 3.59 14.08 14.93
N ASN A 82 4.02 12.85 14.72
CA ASN A 82 4.09 11.81 15.77
C ASN A 82 2.75 11.73 16.55
N SER A 83 2.75 12.14 17.81
CA SER A 83 1.57 12.14 18.70
C SER A 83 0.79 13.47 18.72
N GLY A 84 1.37 14.57 18.20
CA GLY A 84 0.82 15.93 18.30
C GLY A 84 0.31 16.51 17.00
N TYR A 85 -0.32 17.66 17.10
CA TYR A 85 -0.72 18.48 15.96
C TYR A 85 0.16 19.73 15.88
N VAL A 86 0.51 20.11 14.65
CA VAL A 86 1.35 21.26 14.33
C VAL A 86 0.68 22.07 13.22
N ASP A 87 0.64 23.38 13.40
CA ASP A 87 0.20 24.29 12.35
C ASP A 87 1.40 24.65 11.47
N PHE A 88 1.37 24.19 10.22
CA PHE A 88 2.43 24.37 9.25
C PHE A 88 2.14 25.52 8.29
N LEU A 89 3.16 26.30 8.00
CA LEU A 89 3.27 27.03 6.75
C LEU A 89 3.92 26.09 5.70
N VAL A 90 3.25 25.90 4.56
CA VAL A 90 3.82 25.12 3.46
C VAL A 90 4.83 25.97 2.72
N ASP A 91 6.10 25.56 2.76
CA ASP A 91 7.21 26.35 2.23
C ASP A 91 8.14 25.51 1.34
N THR A 92 8.01 25.69 0.02
CA THR A 92 8.91 25.05 -0.96
C THR A 92 10.32 25.63 -0.98
N GLY A 93 10.55 26.78 -0.34
CA GLY A 93 11.87 27.39 -0.14
C GLY A 93 12.64 26.79 1.04
N ALA A 94 11.95 26.13 1.97
CA ALA A 94 12.58 25.43 3.07
C ALA A 94 13.11 24.06 2.62
N SER A 95 14.40 23.81 2.78
CA SER A 95 15.03 22.53 2.39
C SER A 95 14.56 21.34 3.23
N ALA A 96 14.11 21.58 4.45
CA ALA A 96 13.64 20.54 5.37
C ALA A 96 12.37 20.98 6.10
N VAL A 97 11.64 20.01 6.64
CA VAL A 97 10.62 20.28 7.65
C VAL A 97 11.32 20.95 8.84
N ALA A 98 10.82 22.11 9.28
CA ALA A 98 11.35 22.83 10.42
C ALA A 98 10.26 23.02 11.47
N LEU A 99 10.47 22.53 12.68
CA LEU A 99 9.55 22.71 13.79
C LEU A 99 10.08 23.79 14.75
N THR A 100 9.16 24.63 15.22
CA THR A 100 9.44 25.43 16.41
C THR A 100 9.70 24.50 17.60
N GLU A 101 10.48 24.94 18.59
CA GLU A 101 10.70 24.14 19.80
C GLU A 101 9.36 23.80 20.51
N THR A 102 8.41 24.72 20.49
CA THR A 102 7.08 24.51 21.07
C THR A 102 6.30 23.38 20.36
N ASP A 103 6.30 23.37 19.03
CA ASP A 103 5.63 22.35 18.27
C ASP A 103 6.35 20.98 18.33
N ALA A 104 7.69 21.00 18.43
CA ALA A 104 8.46 19.80 18.68
C ALA A 104 8.07 19.14 20.02
N ARG A 105 7.89 19.91 21.08
CA ARG A 105 7.39 19.40 22.37
C ARG A 105 5.96 18.85 22.26
N LYS A 106 5.05 19.53 21.54
CA LYS A 106 3.68 19.02 21.27
C LYS A 106 3.73 17.69 20.49
N ALA A 107 4.69 17.54 19.58
CA ALA A 107 4.91 16.30 18.83
C ALA A 107 5.55 15.17 19.67
N GLY A 108 5.85 15.42 20.94
CA GLY A 108 6.41 14.44 21.88
C GLY A 108 7.93 14.33 21.87
N LEU A 109 8.63 15.33 21.28
CA LEU A 109 10.10 15.35 21.28
C LEU A 109 10.64 15.96 22.58
N ARG A 110 11.68 15.36 23.14
CA ARG A 110 12.42 15.89 24.30
C ARG A 110 13.46 16.91 23.86
N THR A 111 13.03 18.16 23.67
CA THR A 111 13.84 19.22 23.06
C THR A 111 15.07 19.59 23.89
N SER A 112 15.04 19.38 25.23
CA SER A 112 16.18 19.62 26.13
C SER A 112 17.36 18.67 25.91
N GLU A 113 17.13 17.50 25.33
CA GLU A 113 18.15 16.47 25.07
C GLU A 113 18.79 16.62 23.68
N LEU A 114 18.23 17.50 22.82
CA LEU A 114 18.68 17.66 21.44
C LEU A 114 19.98 18.48 21.34
N LYS A 115 20.82 18.10 20.37
CA LYS A 115 22.05 18.82 20.06
C LYS A 115 21.80 19.85 18.95
N TYR A 116 21.80 21.13 19.29
CA TYR A 116 21.60 22.24 18.36
C TYR A 116 22.93 22.66 17.74
N ASN A 117 23.42 21.89 16.78
CA ASN A 117 24.71 22.08 16.13
C ASN A 117 24.66 22.18 14.59
N VAL A 118 23.47 22.17 14.02
CA VAL A 118 23.29 22.33 12.57
C VAL A 118 23.13 23.83 12.27
N PRO A 119 24.09 24.47 11.57
CA PRO A 119 23.94 25.86 11.20
C PRO A 119 22.84 26.03 10.18
N ILE A 120 21.94 26.98 10.41
CA ILE A 120 20.83 27.34 9.52
C ILE A 120 20.83 28.84 9.25
N SER A 121 20.22 29.21 8.11
CA SER A 121 19.92 30.58 7.76
C SER A 121 18.41 30.74 7.71
N THR A 122 17.86 31.66 8.49
CA THR A 122 16.43 31.98 8.52
C THR A 122 16.25 33.45 8.14
N ALA A 123 14.99 33.86 7.94
CA ALA A 123 14.69 35.29 7.73
C ALA A 123 15.18 36.16 8.91
N GLY A 124 15.26 35.62 10.12
CA GLY A 124 15.78 36.26 11.32
C GLY A 124 17.32 36.23 11.44
N GLY A 125 18.06 35.71 10.46
CA GLY A 125 19.50 35.60 10.46
C GLY A 125 20.06 34.19 10.65
N ARG A 126 21.35 34.10 10.97
CA ARG A 126 22.03 32.81 11.24
C ARG A 126 21.65 32.29 12.61
N ASN A 127 21.38 31.01 12.69
CA ASN A 127 21.02 30.31 13.93
C ASN A 127 21.46 28.84 13.89
N TYR A 128 21.22 28.12 14.97
CA TYR A 128 21.49 26.68 15.05
C TYR A 128 20.21 25.88 15.29
N ALA A 129 20.07 24.76 14.59
CA ALA A 129 18.99 23.81 14.74
C ALA A 129 19.51 22.44 15.21
N ALA A 130 18.59 21.63 15.72
CA ALA A 130 18.86 20.22 15.98
C ALA A 130 18.22 19.37 14.88
N ARG A 131 19.00 18.44 14.31
CA ARG A 131 18.48 17.45 13.34
C ARG A 131 17.79 16.31 14.08
N VAL A 132 16.61 15.95 13.62
CA VAL A 132 15.83 14.82 14.13
C VAL A 132 15.17 14.06 12.98
N THR A 133 14.77 12.84 13.25
CA THR A 133 13.86 12.07 12.37
C THR A 133 12.51 11.98 13.05
N LEU A 134 11.45 12.41 12.36
CA LEU A 134 10.07 12.30 12.82
C LEU A 134 9.50 10.95 12.37
N ASP A 135 8.93 10.17 13.27
CA ASP A 135 8.38 8.85 12.96
C ASP A 135 7.30 8.93 11.88
N ARG A 136 6.51 10.01 11.93
CA ARG A 136 5.45 10.27 10.92
C ARG A 136 5.08 11.75 10.87
N VAL A 137 4.79 12.19 9.65
CA VAL A 137 4.19 13.50 9.36
C VAL A 137 3.02 13.27 8.42
N ALA A 138 1.81 13.66 8.83
CA ALA A 138 0.59 13.43 8.07
C ALA A 138 -0.19 14.73 7.85
N LEU A 139 -0.61 14.93 6.60
CA LEU A 139 -1.50 16.01 6.17
C LEU A 139 -2.71 15.38 5.45
N GLY A 140 -3.89 15.50 6.03
CA GLY A 140 -5.08 14.85 5.48
C GLY A 140 -4.87 13.33 5.29
N GLY A 141 -5.06 12.86 4.07
CA GLY A 141 -4.85 11.45 3.70
C GLY A 141 -3.40 11.07 3.35
N ILE A 142 -2.47 12.03 3.33
CA ILE A 142 -1.06 11.78 3.00
C ILE A 142 -0.27 11.61 4.30
N MET A 143 0.36 10.46 4.50
CA MET A 143 1.23 10.20 5.65
C MET A 143 2.58 9.65 5.19
N LEU A 144 3.65 10.33 5.57
CA LEU A 144 5.03 9.92 5.35
C LEU A 144 5.69 9.54 6.68
N ARG A 145 6.60 8.58 6.63
CA ARG A 145 7.36 8.10 7.78
C ARG A 145 8.83 8.51 7.67
N ASP A 146 9.52 8.48 8.79
CA ASP A 146 10.97 8.68 8.88
C ASP A 146 11.39 10.00 8.21
N VAL A 147 10.64 11.07 8.48
CA VAL A 147 10.84 12.39 7.86
C VAL A 147 11.95 13.13 8.58
N GLU A 148 13.03 13.46 7.86
CA GLU A 148 14.07 14.33 8.39
C GLU A 148 13.52 15.74 8.67
N ALA A 149 13.84 16.28 9.84
CA ALA A 149 13.42 17.59 10.27
C ALA A 149 14.47 18.32 11.10
N LEU A 150 14.29 19.61 11.20
CA LEU A 150 15.10 20.51 12.03
C LEU A 150 14.24 21.08 13.14
N ILE A 151 14.74 21.07 14.37
CA ILE A 151 14.11 21.77 15.49
C ILE A 151 14.84 23.08 15.68
N VAL A 152 14.09 24.19 15.62
CA VAL A 152 14.61 25.53 15.69
C VAL A 152 14.14 26.18 17.00
N ARG A 153 15.08 26.65 17.83
CA ARG A 153 14.76 27.30 19.11
C ARG A 153 14.28 28.72 18.94
N GLU A 154 14.98 29.46 18.11
CA GLU A 154 14.79 30.90 17.95
C GLU A 154 14.78 31.28 16.47
N GLY A 155 14.07 32.36 16.12
CA GLY A 155 14.05 32.87 14.75
C GLY A 155 13.13 32.09 13.79
N LEU A 156 12.23 31.27 14.34
CA LEU A 156 11.16 30.59 13.58
C LEU A 156 9.82 30.82 14.30
N GLU A 157 8.95 31.61 13.71
CA GLU A 157 7.63 31.95 14.29
C GLU A 157 6.60 30.84 14.06
N THR A 158 6.67 30.18 12.94
CA THR A 158 5.73 29.12 12.50
C THR A 158 6.51 27.94 11.96
N SER A 159 6.09 26.72 12.29
CA SER A 159 6.69 25.50 11.76
C SER A 159 6.50 25.42 10.24
N LEU A 160 7.54 25.01 9.53
CA LEU A 160 7.57 24.94 8.07
C LEU A 160 7.45 23.48 7.58
N LEU A 161 6.58 23.28 6.60
CA LEU A 161 6.53 22.03 5.86
C LEU A 161 7.42 22.17 4.63
N GLY A 162 8.67 21.71 4.73
CA GLY A 162 9.70 21.86 3.70
C GLY A 162 9.92 20.64 2.82
N MET A 163 10.99 20.68 2.03
CA MET A 163 11.26 19.74 0.94
C MET A 163 11.56 18.30 1.39
N THR A 164 12.01 18.06 2.62
CA THR A 164 12.16 16.69 3.13
C THR A 164 10.82 15.93 3.18
N TRP A 165 9.69 16.64 3.21
CA TRP A 165 8.36 16.05 3.10
C TRP A 165 7.74 16.32 1.72
N LEU A 166 7.70 17.56 1.25
CA LEU A 166 7.10 17.96 -0.03
C LEU A 166 7.76 17.26 -1.23
N GLY A 167 9.07 17.07 -1.20
CA GLY A 167 9.83 16.44 -2.26
C GLY A 167 9.57 14.93 -2.42
N GLN A 168 8.86 14.30 -1.49
CA GLN A 168 8.45 12.89 -1.60
C GLN A 168 7.10 12.73 -2.30
N LEU A 169 6.41 13.84 -2.61
CA LEU A 169 5.11 13.83 -3.30
C LEU A 169 5.29 13.70 -4.81
N GLN A 170 4.29 13.13 -5.47
CA GLN A 170 4.22 13.10 -6.93
C GLN A 170 3.95 14.48 -7.53
N GLU A 171 3.16 15.29 -6.82
CA GLU A 171 2.78 16.63 -7.31
C GLU A 171 2.60 17.61 -6.15
N VAL A 172 3.20 18.79 -6.33
CA VAL A 172 2.96 20.00 -5.52
C VAL A 172 2.61 21.12 -6.49
N LYS A 173 1.34 21.48 -6.59
CA LYS A 173 0.85 22.41 -7.62
C LYS A 173 0.09 23.57 -7.01
N ALA A 174 0.62 24.77 -7.18
CA ALA A 174 -0.09 25.99 -6.84
C ALA A 174 -1.12 26.34 -7.93
N THR A 175 -2.32 26.69 -7.49
CA THR A 175 -3.40 27.24 -8.29
C THR A 175 -3.74 28.65 -7.78
N PRO A 176 -4.57 29.44 -8.47
CA PRO A 176 -4.95 30.77 -7.98
C PRO A 176 -5.52 30.75 -6.54
N ASN A 177 -6.25 29.70 -6.17
CA ASN A 177 -7.02 29.65 -4.92
C ASN A 177 -6.54 28.59 -3.91
N ALA A 178 -5.68 27.66 -4.32
CA ALA A 178 -5.26 26.54 -3.47
C ALA A 178 -3.90 25.96 -3.88
N LEU A 179 -3.27 25.24 -2.95
CA LEU A 179 -2.14 24.35 -3.22
C LEU A 179 -2.65 22.90 -3.23
N LEU A 180 -2.40 22.20 -4.33
CA LEU A 180 -2.75 20.79 -4.49
C LEU A 180 -1.53 19.94 -4.22
N LEU A 181 -1.67 18.97 -3.31
CA LEU A 181 -0.66 17.98 -2.97
C LEU A 181 -1.17 16.59 -3.37
N ARG A 182 -0.32 15.77 -4.02
CA ARG A 182 -0.65 14.40 -4.41
C ARG A 182 0.51 13.47 -4.11
N TYR A 183 0.19 12.34 -3.50
CA TYR A 183 1.15 11.28 -3.15
C TYR A 183 0.88 9.99 -3.91
#